data_198ab76c05d0c73e0bffeb10716990a2
#
_entry.id   198ab76c05d0c73e0bffeb10716990a2
#
_cell.length_a   1.000
_cell.length_b   1.000
_cell.length_c   1.000
_cell.angle_alpha   90.00
_cell.angle_beta   90.00
_cell.angle_gamma   90.00
#
_symmetry.space_group_name_H-M   'P 1'
#
loop_
_entity.id
_entity.type
_entity.pdbx_description
1 polymer ?
#
loop_
_entity_poly.entity_id
_entity_poly.type
_entity_poly.pdbx_seq_one_letter_code
_entity_poly.pdbx_strand_id
1 'polypeptide(L)'
;MDKVLFEIVCSDELLAQIEEHCFSQTRTEVGGFLVGEMVEGKSVVTHVIKAKHTAAQMTQLTFTHKTWDAAFAEMAKIKPDAELIGWYHSHPNFGVFLSDHDKFIQTQFFATDGRVTIVVDPIRGKRGWFISRDKEVVPYAKEEDTTLEKLGE
;
A
#
# COMPACT_ATOMS: atom_id res chain seq x y z
N MET A 1 21.96 6.21 19.13
CA MET A 1 21.22 4.95 19.05
C MET A 1 20.69 4.75 17.65
N ASP A 2 20.93 3.60 17.12
CA ASP A 2 20.51 3.31 15.76
C ASP A 2 19.00 3.12 15.69
N LYS A 3 18.41 3.67 14.64
CA LYS A 3 16.98 3.48 14.40
C LYS A 3 16.75 2.09 13.85
N VAL A 4 15.63 1.50 14.23
CA VAL A 4 15.21 0.24 13.64
C VAL A 4 14.76 0.51 12.21
N LEU A 5 15.42 -0.14 11.26
CA LEU A 5 15.04 -0.06 9.87
C LEU A 5 14.23 -1.29 9.52
N PHE A 6 13.08 -1.06 8.90
CA PHE A 6 12.21 -2.15 8.50
C PHE A 6 12.50 -2.53 7.06
N GLU A 7 12.52 -3.82 6.82
CA GLU A 7 12.59 -4.37 5.47
C GLU A 7 11.16 -4.72 5.04
N ILE A 8 10.76 -4.29 3.86
CA ILE A 8 9.45 -4.65 3.31
C ILE A 8 9.58 -5.99 2.61
N VAL A 9 8.76 -6.94 3.03
CA VAL A 9 8.73 -8.28 2.44
C VAL A 9 7.37 -8.47 1.79
N CYS A 10 7.36 -8.59 0.47
CA CYS A 10 6.14 -8.78 -0.30
C CYS A 10 6.49 -9.67 -1.49
N SER A 11 5.87 -10.85 -1.57
CA SER A 11 6.18 -11.80 -2.64
C SER A 11 5.75 -11.26 -4.00
N ASP A 12 6.34 -11.80 -5.06
CA ASP A 12 5.96 -11.44 -6.42
C ASP A 12 4.49 -11.75 -6.70
N GLU A 13 3.96 -12.82 -6.10
CA GLU A 13 2.57 -13.19 -6.25
C GLU A 13 1.63 -12.13 -5.66
N LEU A 14 1.95 -11.62 -4.47
CA LEU A 14 1.15 -10.56 -3.84
C LEU A 14 1.29 -9.24 -4.60
N LEU A 15 2.50 -8.92 -5.06
CA LEU A 15 2.69 -7.74 -5.91
C LEU A 15 1.86 -7.83 -7.18
N ALA A 16 1.78 -9.02 -7.79
CA ALA A 16 0.98 -9.22 -8.98
C ALA A 16 -0.51 -8.96 -8.70
N GLN A 17 -1.01 -9.34 -7.53
CA GLN A 17 -2.39 -9.06 -7.15
C GLN A 17 -2.64 -7.56 -7.03
N ILE A 18 -1.71 -6.84 -6.42
CA ILE A 18 -1.82 -5.39 -6.28
C ILE A 18 -1.83 -4.74 -7.67
N GLU A 19 -0.89 -5.12 -8.51
CA GLU A 19 -0.75 -4.54 -9.85
C GLU A 19 -1.94 -4.85 -10.74
N GLU A 20 -2.45 -6.08 -10.67
CA GLU A 20 -3.63 -6.46 -11.44
C GLU A 20 -4.81 -5.57 -11.10
N HIS A 21 -5.02 -5.32 -9.80
CA HIS A 21 -6.09 -4.42 -9.37
C HIS A 21 -5.87 -3.00 -9.89
N CYS A 22 -4.65 -2.50 -9.77
CA CYS A 22 -4.32 -1.15 -10.22
C CYS A 22 -4.46 -1.00 -11.74
N PHE A 23 -4.16 -2.03 -12.50
CA PHE A 23 -4.31 -2.01 -13.95
C PHE A 23 -5.76 -2.17 -14.41
N SER A 24 -6.63 -2.70 -13.55
CA SER A 24 -8.02 -2.98 -13.92
C SER A 24 -8.86 -1.72 -14.13
N GLN A 25 -8.43 -0.59 -13.56
CA GLN A 25 -9.13 0.69 -13.68
C GLN A 25 -8.11 1.81 -13.77
N THR A 26 -8.10 2.50 -14.90
CA THR A 26 -7.13 3.57 -15.14
C THR A 26 -7.74 4.96 -15.19
N ARG A 27 -9.06 5.08 -14.99
CA ARG A 27 -9.74 6.37 -15.00
C ARG A 27 -9.81 7.02 -13.63
N THR A 28 -9.85 6.20 -12.58
CA THR A 28 -9.89 6.68 -11.21
C THR A 28 -8.87 5.91 -10.39
N GLU A 29 -8.55 6.44 -9.22
CA GLU A 29 -7.70 5.70 -8.30
C GLU A 29 -8.45 4.51 -7.74
N VAL A 30 -7.75 3.41 -7.58
CA VAL A 30 -8.24 2.25 -6.85
C VAL A 30 -7.23 1.92 -5.77
N GLY A 31 -7.63 1.10 -4.83
CA GLY A 31 -6.71 0.72 -3.76
C GLY A 31 -7.21 -0.43 -2.93
N GLY A 32 -6.46 -0.70 -1.89
CA GLY A 32 -6.77 -1.78 -0.98
C GLY A 32 -5.85 -1.79 0.22
N PHE A 33 -5.88 -2.89 0.93
CA PHE A 33 -5.19 -3.05 2.20
C PHE A 33 -4.19 -4.17 2.15
N LEU A 34 -3.13 -4.00 2.93
CA LEU A 34 -2.08 -5.00 3.07
C LEU A 34 -2.18 -5.58 4.47
N VAL A 35 -2.44 -6.86 4.52
CA VAL A 35 -2.52 -7.63 5.76
C VAL A 35 -1.19 -8.34 5.97
N GLY A 36 -0.71 -8.40 7.19
CA GLY A 36 0.55 -9.07 7.43
C GLY A 36 0.99 -9.07 8.87
N GLU A 37 2.28 -9.13 9.05
CA GLU A 37 2.91 -9.21 10.35
C GLU A 37 4.11 -8.28 10.43
N MET A 38 4.32 -7.72 11.62
CA MET A 38 5.53 -6.96 11.92
C MET A 38 6.45 -7.89 12.70
N VAL A 39 7.51 -8.38 12.06
CA VAL A 39 8.40 -9.39 12.63
C VAL A 39 9.83 -8.88 12.63
N GLU A 40 10.36 -8.58 13.82
CA GLU A 40 11.77 -8.23 14.01
C GLU A 40 12.42 -7.43 12.87
N GLY A 41 11.95 -6.19 12.67
CA GLY A 41 12.51 -5.32 11.65
C GLY A 41 12.01 -5.60 10.24
N LYS A 42 10.96 -6.41 10.12
CA LYS A 42 10.37 -6.70 8.81
C LYS A 42 8.89 -6.38 8.80
N SER A 43 8.47 -5.73 7.73
CA SER A 43 7.06 -5.50 7.44
C SER A 43 6.67 -6.55 6.40
N VAL A 44 6.03 -7.63 6.84
CA VAL A 44 5.76 -8.80 6.00
C VAL A 44 4.32 -8.79 5.54
N VAL A 45 4.12 -8.60 4.25
CA VAL A 45 2.78 -8.66 3.64
C VAL A 45 2.43 -10.13 3.39
N THR A 46 1.28 -10.56 3.90
CA THR A 46 0.81 -11.94 3.71
C THR A 46 -0.44 -12.04 2.86
N HIS A 47 -1.26 -11.01 2.85
CA HIS A 47 -2.53 -11.00 2.10
C HIS A 47 -2.83 -9.60 1.59
N VAL A 48 -3.60 -9.55 0.51
CA VAL A 48 -4.06 -8.30 -0.10
C VAL A 48 -5.58 -8.32 -0.10
N ILE A 49 -6.18 -7.22 0.35
CA ILE A 49 -7.63 -7.05 0.34
C ILE A 49 -7.97 -5.85 -0.53
N LYS A 50 -8.77 -6.04 -1.56
CA LYS A 50 -9.24 -4.93 -2.38
C LYS A 50 -10.19 -4.07 -1.56
N ALA A 51 -10.03 -2.76 -1.63
CA ALA A 51 -10.95 -1.85 -0.95
C ALA A 51 -12.27 -1.80 -1.68
N LYS A 52 -13.36 -1.86 -0.93
CA LYS A 52 -14.72 -1.76 -1.44
C LYS A 52 -15.38 -0.52 -0.88
N HIS A 53 -16.42 -0.05 -1.54
CA HIS A 53 -17.23 1.11 -1.09
C HIS A 53 -16.38 2.37 -0.94
N THR A 54 -15.36 2.52 -1.76
CA THR A 54 -14.51 3.69 -1.75
C THR A 54 -15.20 4.86 -2.43
N ALA A 55 -14.83 6.08 -2.04
CA ALA A 55 -15.17 7.26 -2.79
C ALA A 55 -13.94 7.59 -3.64
N ALA A 56 -14.01 7.33 -4.93
CA ALA A 56 -12.88 7.49 -5.83
C ALA A 56 -13.15 8.60 -6.84
N GLN A 57 -12.17 9.45 -7.01
CA GLN A 57 -12.14 10.46 -8.06
C GLN A 57 -10.91 10.21 -8.92
N MET A 58 -10.74 11.00 -9.97
CA MET A 58 -9.60 10.82 -10.86
C MET A 58 -8.26 10.91 -10.11
N THR A 59 -8.16 11.79 -9.13
CA THR A 59 -6.90 12.09 -8.43
C THR A 59 -6.94 11.80 -6.94
N GLN A 60 -8.00 11.14 -6.45
CA GLN A 60 -8.15 10.95 -5.02
C GLN A 60 -8.98 9.73 -4.69
N LEU A 61 -8.51 8.93 -3.75
CA LEU A 61 -9.21 7.76 -3.24
C LEU A 61 -9.47 7.99 -1.75
N THR A 62 -10.72 7.80 -1.34
CA THR A 62 -11.11 7.92 0.07
C THR A 62 -11.70 6.61 0.56
N PHE A 63 -11.25 6.16 1.73
CA PHE A 63 -11.80 4.99 2.40
C PHE A 63 -12.96 5.43 3.29
N THR A 64 -14.14 4.91 3.01
CA THR A 64 -15.35 5.23 3.77
C THR A 64 -15.47 4.29 4.96
N HIS A 65 -16.44 4.58 5.87
CA HIS A 65 -16.75 3.64 6.96
C HIS A 65 -17.05 2.24 6.44
N LYS A 66 -17.82 2.16 5.36
CA LYS A 66 -18.13 0.86 4.75
C LYS A 66 -16.89 0.17 4.22
N THR A 67 -15.92 0.93 3.71
CA THR A 67 -14.64 0.39 3.26
C THR A 67 -13.93 -0.30 4.41
N TRP A 68 -13.82 0.40 5.55
CA TRP A 68 -13.14 -0.15 6.72
C TRP A 68 -13.87 -1.37 7.28
N ASP A 69 -15.21 -1.30 7.39
CA ASP A 69 -16.00 -2.43 7.88
C ASP A 69 -15.81 -3.67 7.00
N ALA A 70 -15.81 -3.48 5.69
CA ALA A 70 -15.61 -4.58 4.75
C ALA A 70 -14.20 -5.17 4.88
N ALA A 71 -13.19 -4.31 5.06
CA ALA A 71 -11.81 -4.76 5.21
C ALA A 71 -11.64 -5.60 6.49
N PHE A 72 -12.19 -5.13 7.61
CA PHE A 72 -12.09 -5.88 8.85
C PHE A 72 -12.86 -7.20 8.80
N ALA A 73 -13.99 -7.23 8.11
CA ALA A 73 -14.75 -8.47 7.91
C ALA A 73 -13.95 -9.48 7.10
N GLU A 74 -13.25 -9.02 6.05
CA GLU A 74 -12.38 -9.90 5.26
C GLU A 74 -11.20 -10.40 6.07
N MET A 75 -10.58 -9.52 6.85
CA MET A 75 -9.46 -9.90 7.71
C MET A 75 -9.82 -10.99 8.68
N ALA A 76 -11.01 -10.90 9.28
CA ALA A 76 -11.48 -11.90 10.24
C ALA A 76 -11.60 -13.28 9.62
N LYS A 77 -11.88 -13.34 8.32
CA LYS A 77 -11.97 -14.63 7.59
C LYS A 77 -10.58 -15.20 7.29
N ILE A 78 -9.59 -14.33 7.17
CA ILE A 78 -8.23 -14.77 6.84
C ILE A 78 -7.56 -15.38 8.06
N LYS A 79 -7.52 -14.63 9.15
CA LYS A 79 -6.80 -15.05 10.35
C LYS A 79 -7.23 -14.18 11.52
N PRO A 80 -7.59 -14.79 12.69
CA PRO A 80 -8.10 -14.02 13.82
C PRO A 80 -7.14 -12.95 14.35
N ASP A 81 -5.82 -13.18 14.26
CA ASP A 81 -4.81 -12.25 14.76
C ASP A 81 -4.11 -11.48 13.65
N ALA A 82 -4.69 -11.46 12.46
CA ALA A 82 -4.13 -10.70 11.35
C ALA A 82 -4.24 -9.20 11.63
N GLU A 83 -3.29 -8.43 11.13
CA GLU A 83 -3.34 -6.98 11.28
C GLU A 83 -3.13 -6.29 9.94
N LEU A 84 -3.66 -5.08 9.85
CA LEU A 84 -3.41 -4.24 8.68
C LEU A 84 -2.07 -3.55 8.88
N ILE A 85 -1.13 -3.83 7.99
CA ILE A 85 0.19 -3.23 8.07
C ILE A 85 0.42 -2.17 7.02
N GLY A 86 -0.56 -1.98 6.14
CA GLY A 86 -0.43 -0.98 5.10
C GLY A 86 -1.59 -0.94 4.15
N TRP A 87 -1.38 -0.25 3.06
CA TRP A 87 -2.39 -0.07 2.02
C TRP A 87 -1.70 0.18 0.69
N TYR A 88 -2.47 0.12 -0.38
CA TYR A 88 -1.97 0.43 -1.71
C TYR A 88 -2.99 1.24 -2.47
N HIS A 89 -2.53 1.99 -3.45
CA HIS A 89 -3.43 2.70 -4.35
C HIS A 89 -2.73 3.00 -5.67
N SER A 90 -3.53 3.32 -6.66
CA SER A 90 -3.02 3.66 -7.98
C SER A 90 -2.99 5.18 -8.18
N HIS A 91 -2.04 5.63 -8.97
CA HIS A 91 -1.94 7.00 -9.47
C HIS A 91 -1.93 6.96 -11.00
N PRO A 92 -3.09 6.78 -11.66
CA PRO A 92 -3.09 6.62 -13.13
C PRO A 92 -2.50 7.85 -13.82
N ASN A 93 -1.31 7.71 -14.35
CA ASN A 93 -0.58 8.75 -15.07
C ASN A 93 -0.15 9.96 -14.23
N PHE A 94 -0.05 9.79 -12.90
CA PHE A 94 0.38 10.87 -12.02
C PHE A 94 1.79 10.68 -11.48
N GLY A 95 2.37 9.49 -11.65
CA GLY A 95 3.68 9.17 -11.13
C GLY A 95 3.61 8.59 -9.72
N VAL A 96 4.79 8.25 -9.20
CA VAL A 96 4.91 7.58 -7.91
C VAL A 96 5.34 8.60 -6.85
N PHE A 97 4.37 9.00 -6.05
CA PHE A 97 4.57 9.93 -4.93
C PHE A 97 3.37 9.80 -3.99
N LEU A 98 3.44 10.44 -2.84
CA LEU A 98 2.28 10.54 -1.95
C LEU A 98 1.76 11.96 -1.99
N SER A 99 0.49 12.11 -2.36
CA SER A 99 -0.19 13.40 -2.26
C SER A 99 -0.40 13.78 -0.79
N ASP A 100 -0.80 15.01 -0.54
CA ASP A 100 -1.12 15.43 0.82
C ASP A 100 -2.24 14.58 1.41
N HIS A 101 -3.23 14.21 0.60
CA HIS A 101 -4.31 13.33 1.02
C HIS A 101 -3.78 11.94 1.38
N ASP A 102 -2.88 11.39 0.57
CA ASP A 102 -2.26 10.10 0.83
C ASP A 102 -1.46 10.11 2.14
N LYS A 103 -0.70 11.18 2.37
CA LYS A 103 0.06 11.34 3.61
C LYS A 103 -0.88 11.43 4.81
N PHE A 104 -2.02 12.09 4.64
CA PHE A 104 -3.03 12.16 5.68
C PHE A 104 -3.53 10.76 6.06
N ILE A 105 -3.87 9.93 5.07
CA ILE A 105 -4.32 8.56 5.32
C ILE A 105 -3.22 7.78 6.05
N GLN A 106 -2.00 7.87 5.58
CA GLN A 106 -0.87 7.15 6.19
C GLN A 106 -0.67 7.56 7.65
N THR A 107 -0.67 8.85 7.92
CA THR A 107 -0.41 9.34 9.28
C THR A 107 -1.59 9.13 10.21
N GLN A 108 -2.81 9.07 9.71
CA GLN A 108 -3.99 8.83 10.55
C GLN A 108 -4.19 7.35 10.87
N PHE A 109 -3.91 6.47 9.94
CA PHE A 109 -4.27 5.05 10.09
C PHE A 109 -3.07 4.11 10.14
N PHE A 110 -1.91 4.56 9.67
CA PHE A 110 -0.74 3.70 9.53
C PHE A 110 0.53 4.42 10.01
N ALA A 111 0.42 5.15 11.12
CA ALA A 111 1.52 5.99 11.60
C ALA A 111 2.63 5.23 12.31
N THR A 112 2.35 4.03 12.81
CA THR A 112 3.33 3.23 13.53
C THR A 112 4.49 2.87 12.62
N ASP A 113 5.71 2.93 13.16
CA ASP A 113 6.90 2.60 12.39
C ASP A 113 6.77 1.26 11.69
N GLY A 114 7.19 1.21 10.43
CA GLY A 114 7.13 -0.01 9.63
C GLY A 114 5.83 -0.21 8.86
N ARG A 115 4.80 0.59 9.10
CA ARG A 115 3.59 0.54 8.29
C ARG A 115 3.90 1.09 6.90
N VAL A 116 3.31 0.49 5.88
CA VAL A 116 3.75 0.71 4.50
C VAL A 116 2.60 1.11 3.59
N THR A 117 2.94 1.77 2.49
CA THR A 117 2.02 1.94 1.37
C THR A 117 2.80 1.77 0.07
N ILE A 118 2.15 1.22 -0.93
CA ILE A 118 2.72 1.12 -2.27
C ILE A 118 1.82 1.88 -3.24
N VAL A 119 2.45 2.70 -4.07
CA VAL A 119 1.78 3.47 -5.11
C VAL A 119 2.15 2.86 -6.45
N VAL A 120 1.15 2.64 -7.28
CA VAL A 120 1.33 2.07 -8.62
C VAL A 120 0.76 3.03 -9.64
N ASP A 121 1.58 3.43 -10.60
CA ASP A 121 1.11 4.18 -11.77
C ASP A 121 0.98 3.18 -12.92
N PRO A 122 -0.25 2.73 -13.22
CA PRO A 122 -0.42 1.70 -14.24
C PRO A 122 -0.22 2.21 -15.67
N ILE A 123 -0.28 3.52 -15.87
CA ILE A 123 -0.08 4.12 -17.18
C ILE A 123 1.40 4.25 -17.49
N ARG A 124 2.18 4.75 -16.51
CA ARG A 124 3.62 4.93 -16.69
C ARG A 124 4.43 3.69 -16.39
N GLY A 125 3.79 2.64 -15.85
CA GLY A 125 4.48 1.40 -15.53
C GLY A 125 5.49 1.54 -14.41
N LYS A 126 5.15 2.27 -13.36
CA LYS A 126 6.04 2.50 -12.22
C LYS A 126 5.36 2.20 -10.91
N ARG A 127 6.17 1.85 -9.92
CA ARG A 127 5.68 1.68 -8.55
C ARG A 127 6.75 2.12 -7.57
N GLY A 128 6.32 2.40 -6.34
CA GLY A 128 7.23 2.73 -5.27
C GLY A 128 6.60 2.47 -3.93
N TRP A 129 7.43 2.08 -2.97
CA TRP A 129 7.02 1.85 -1.60
C TRP A 129 7.36 3.06 -0.74
N PHE A 130 6.51 3.29 0.25
CA PHE A 130 6.72 4.32 1.28
C PHE A 130 6.48 3.67 2.63
N ILE A 131 7.14 4.19 3.65
CA ILE A 131 7.12 3.57 4.97
C ILE A 131 7.03 4.64 6.05
N SER A 132 6.25 4.35 7.08
CA SER A 132 6.14 5.23 8.24
C SER A 132 7.37 5.06 9.13
N ARG A 133 7.94 6.19 9.54
CA ARG A 133 9.16 6.23 10.31
C ARG A 133 9.22 7.53 11.11
N ASP A 134 9.30 7.43 12.43
CA ASP A 134 9.35 8.60 13.30
C ASP A 134 8.17 9.56 13.07
N LYS A 135 6.97 8.99 12.91
CA LYS A 135 5.72 9.74 12.69
C LYS A 135 5.64 10.46 11.34
N GLU A 136 6.57 10.19 10.47
CA GLU A 136 6.54 10.69 9.10
C GLU A 136 6.44 9.53 8.13
N VAL A 137 6.04 9.80 6.91
CA VAL A 137 6.08 8.80 5.85
C VAL A 137 7.15 9.21 4.85
N VAL A 138 8.05 8.27 4.57
CA VAL A 138 9.21 8.53 3.72
C VAL A 138 9.29 7.48 2.62
N PRO A 139 9.92 7.80 1.49
CA PRO A 139 10.15 6.79 0.46
C PRO A 139 10.99 5.65 1.03
N TYR A 140 10.61 4.43 0.69
CA TYR A 140 11.39 3.27 1.05
C TYR A 140 12.47 3.11 -0.01
N ALA A 141 13.68 3.43 0.36
CA ALA A 141 14.82 3.33 -0.54
C ALA A 141 15.62 2.10 -0.18
N LYS A 142 15.68 1.17 -1.09
CA LYS A 142 16.47 -0.02 -0.97
C LYS A 142 17.40 -0.06 -2.17
N GLU A 143 18.62 -0.46 -1.95
CA GLU A 143 19.64 -0.42 -2.97
C GLU A 143 19.23 -1.13 -4.26
N GLU A 144 18.59 -2.28 -4.13
CA GLU A 144 18.08 -3.03 -5.26
C GLU A 144 16.62 -2.76 -5.56
N ASP A 145 16.14 -1.60 -5.13
CA ASP A 145 14.76 -1.23 -5.36
C ASP A 145 14.47 -1.18 -6.84
N THR A 146 13.37 -1.80 -7.22
CA THR A 146 12.99 -1.93 -8.61
C THR A 146 11.77 -1.12 -8.93
N THR A 147 11.70 -0.66 -10.16
CA THR A 147 10.52 0.00 -10.69
C THR A 147 9.74 -0.99 -11.53
N LEU A 148 8.52 -0.63 -11.84
CA LEU A 148 7.68 -1.45 -12.71
C LEU A 148 8.21 -1.58 -14.11
N GLU A 149 9.06 -0.69 -14.55
CA GLU A 149 9.64 -0.79 -15.88
C GLU A 149 10.43 -2.07 -16.06
N LYS A 150 10.96 -2.64 -14.99
CA LYS A 150 11.58 -3.94 -15.02
C LYS A 150 10.58 -5.07 -15.07
N LEU A 151 9.40 -4.82 -14.54
CA LEU A 151 8.34 -5.83 -14.48
C LEU A 151 7.47 -5.80 -15.72
N GLY A 152 7.38 -4.66 -16.37
CA GLY A 152 6.60 -4.49 -17.58
C GLY A 152 7.33 -4.93 -18.86
N GLU A 153 8.56 -5.32 -18.73
CA GLU A 153 9.36 -5.76 -19.87
C GLU A 153 8.97 -7.13 -20.39
#